data_0e6a049fc3541ebf08a0c3e8990cff49
#
_entry.id   0e6a049fc3541ebf08a0c3e8990cff49
#
_cell.length_a   1.000
_cell.length_b   1.000
_cell.length_c   1.000
_cell.angle_alpha   90.00
_cell.angle_beta   90.00
_cell.angle_gamma   90.00
#
_symmetry.space_group_name_H-M   'P 1'
#
loop_
_entity.id
_entity.type
_entity.pdbx_description
1 polymer ?
#
loop_
_entity_poly.entity_id
_entity_poly.type
_entity_poly.pdbx_seq_one_letter_code
_entity_poly.pdbx_strand_id
1 'polypeptide(L)'
;MASVQWSPFTAIFENKAATSVVIGSPGSGKSFFLINIIANSLMFEQRCFAIDPKNDLGVLVDVFPDKIEYIDINDITPGALNPFKVLKTIDTNTIASIVSIICGGLTDQQTVSITPIINDFVIRFRKSTHMVSFSDIADYLYANDNPDAQAIGTKLQIHRDSKYGSLLFDSDETAGTLKMSDGSKIISMHGMDLPKKGGDKMTEEQKFNSAIVFIICKMLRDLLTEGGYPTLFVMDEAHIAFQNPSFEQIIDEFMVLGRSLNVPTLLASQSVHHYPKTIAQMVSSAFCLKSSTQDANDFLNMFYSRDGDGLADYEGIISRVSTFNTGDCFMIDSSQRSGIFHITSMLGDDVTSNPLMKKRKVNKEE
;
A
#
# COMPACT_ATOMS: atom_id res chain seq x y z
N MET A 1 22.09 10.19 26.62
CA MET A 1 21.56 9.90 25.28
C MET A 1 20.49 10.96 24.99
N ALA A 2 20.56 11.62 23.84
CA ALA A 2 19.48 12.52 23.43
C ALA A 2 18.31 11.66 22.91
N SER A 3 17.08 11.93 23.37
CA SER A 3 15.89 11.30 22.85
C SER A 3 15.44 12.06 21.60
N VAL A 4 15.13 11.33 20.53
CA VAL A 4 14.50 11.89 19.33
C VAL A 4 13.01 11.58 19.43
N GLN A 5 12.18 12.61 19.47
CA GLN A 5 10.74 12.46 19.34
C GLN A 5 10.34 12.73 17.89
N TRP A 6 9.75 11.73 17.23
CA TRP A 6 9.24 11.83 15.88
C TRP A 6 7.87 11.18 15.79
N SER A 7 6.99 11.80 15.03
CA SER A 7 5.69 11.25 14.66
C SER A 7 5.43 11.52 13.19
N PRO A 8 4.78 10.60 12.46
CA PRO A 8 4.37 10.85 11.07
C PRO A 8 3.46 12.07 10.93
N PHE A 9 2.76 12.47 11.98
CA PHE A 9 1.91 13.65 12.02
C PHE A 9 2.68 14.97 12.20
N THR A 10 3.93 14.94 12.64
CA THR A 10 4.73 16.16 12.85
C THR A 10 4.84 17.00 11.59
N ALA A 11 5.06 16.38 10.44
CA ALA A 11 5.17 17.08 9.16
C ALA A 11 3.87 17.87 8.81
N ILE A 12 2.71 17.34 9.18
CA ILE A 12 1.41 18.01 8.94
C ILE A 12 1.32 19.29 9.77
N PHE A 13 1.68 19.24 11.05
CA PHE A 13 1.70 20.42 11.92
C PHE A 13 2.72 21.48 11.46
N GLU A 14 3.82 21.05 10.87
CA GLU A 14 4.83 21.92 10.28
C GLU A 14 4.48 22.41 8.86
N ASN A 15 3.30 22.04 8.34
CA ASN A 15 2.86 22.40 7.00
C ASN A 15 3.77 21.86 5.87
N LYS A 16 4.37 20.70 6.08
CA LYS A 16 5.27 19.99 5.15
C LYS A 16 4.56 18.80 4.49
N ALA A 17 5.21 18.19 3.53
CA ALA A 17 4.74 16.93 2.94
C ALA A 17 4.54 15.87 4.04
N ALA A 18 3.46 15.10 3.97
CA ALA A 18 3.08 14.16 5.01
C ALA A 18 3.51 12.72 4.72
N THR A 19 4.53 12.55 3.87
CA THR A 19 5.02 11.22 3.48
C THR A 19 6.33 10.90 4.16
N SER A 20 6.43 9.68 4.66
CA SER A 20 7.66 9.12 5.19
C SER A 20 7.99 7.81 4.47
N VAL A 21 9.26 7.54 4.26
CA VAL A 21 9.73 6.29 3.65
C VAL A 21 10.66 5.54 4.58
N VAL A 22 10.59 4.21 4.53
CA VAL A 22 11.45 3.31 5.30
C VAL A 22 12.06 2.30 4.36
N ILE A 23 13.38 2.21 4.36
CA ILE A 23 14.09 1.14 3.65
C ILE A 23 14.88 0.26 4.62
N GLY A 24 15.09 -0.99 4.20
CA GLY A 24 15.96 -1.92 4.93
C GLY A 24 15.90 -3.31 4.34
N SER A 25 17.01 -3.99 4.35
CA SER A 25 17.13 -5.36 3.88
C SER A 25 16.19 -6.32 4.62
N PRO A 26 15.89 -7.51 4.11
CA PRO A 26 15.17 -8.52 4.87
C PRO A 26 15.82 -8.78 6.23
N GLY A 27 15.01 -8.82 7.29
CA GLY A 27 15.51 -9.00 8.67
C GLY A 27 16.12 -7.74 9.32
N SER A 28 16.07 -6.58 8.68
CA SER A 28 16.60 -5.31 9.23
C SER A 28 15.75 -4.71 10.36
N GLY A 29 14.54 -5.24 10.60
CA GLY A 29 13.61 -4.70 11.60
C GLY A 29 12.55 -3.74 11.05
N LYS A 30 12.26 -3.75 9.73
CA LYS A 30 11.18 -2.94 9.15
C LYS A 30 9.84 -3.15 9.84
N SER A 31 9.41 -4.41 9.98
CA SER A 31 8.14 -4.73 10.66
C SER A 31 8.15 -4.26 12.11
N PHE A 32 9.29 -4.39 12.81
CA PHE A 32 9.47 -3.84 14.16
C PHE A 32 9.28 -2.31 14.17
N PHE A 33 9.88 -1.60 13.21
CA PHE A 33 9.69 -0.16 13.04
C PHE A 33 8.21 0.18 12.84
N LEU A 34 7.54 -0.47 11.87
CA LEU A 34 6.14 -0.22 11.54
C LEU A 34 5.22 -0.50 12.73
N ILE A 35 5.42 -1.62 13.44
CA ILE A 35 4.65 -1.98 14.64
C ILE A 35 4.74 -0.85 15.69
N ASN A 36 5.94 -0.33 15.96
CA ASN A 36 6.10 0.73 16.94
C ASN A 36 5.43 2.04 16.53
N ILE A 37 5.49 2.41 15.24
CA ILE A 37 4.84 3.62 14.75
C ILE A 37 3.31 3.49 14.77
N ILE A 38 2.77 2.34 14.37
CA ILE A 38 1.33 2.07 14.42
C ILE A 38 0.85 2.05 15.87
N ALA A 39 1.55 1.33 16.76
CA ALA A 39 1.22 1.27 18.18
C ALA A 39 1.17 2.67 18.81
N ASN A 40 2.17 3.51 18.50
CA ASN A 40 2.20 4.90 18.95
C ASN A 40 0.95 5.66 18.47
N SER A 41 0.62 5.57 17.19
CA SER A 41 -0.57 6.23 16.63
C SER A 41 -1.86 5.78 17.33
N LEU A 42 -2.02 4.47 17.58
CA LEU A 42 -3.18 3.93 18.29
C LEU A 42 -3.27 4.38 19.76
N MET A 43 -2.11 4.54 20.42
CA MET A 43 -2.06 5.06 21.79
C MET A 43 -2.48 6.53 21.88
N PHE A 44 -2.24 7.31 20.83
CA PHE A 44 -2.67 8.71 20.72
C PHE A 44 -4.05 8.87 20.05
N GLU A 45 -4.87 7.81 20.03
CA GLU A 45 -6.23 7.82 19.49
C GLU A 45 -6.30 8.21 18.00
N GLN A 46 -5.20 8.01 17.27
CA GLN A 46 -5.14 8.20 15.83
C GLN A 46 -5.55 6.92 15.13
N ARG A 47 -6.23 7.02 13.99
CA ARG A 47 -6.55 5.85 13.17
C ARG A 47 -5.32 5.36 12.42
N CYS A 48 -5.32 4.08 12.09
CA CYS A 48 -4.31 3.49 11.22
C CYS A 48 -4.97 2.56 10.21
N PHE A 49 -4.61 2.71 8.94
CA PHE A 49 -4.89 1.74 7.88
C PHE A 49 -3.57 1.20 7.35
N ALA A 50 -3.36 -0.10 7.51
CA ALA A 50 -2.14 -0.76 7.08
C ALA A 50 -2.42 -1.86 6.06
N ILE A 51 -1.65 -1.87 4.98
CA ILE A 51 -1.58 -2.97 4.01
C ILE A 51 -0.37 -3.81 4.38
N ASP A 52 -0.62 -5.08 4.71
CA ASP A 52 0.37 -6.03 5.24
C ASP A 52 0.46 -7.28 4.37
N PRO A 53 1.32 -7.30 3.35
CA PRO A 53 1.49 -8.44 2.48
C PRO A 53 2.09 -9.68 3.14
N LYS A 54 2.76 -9.50 4.29
CA LYS A 54 3.53 -10.57 4.95
C LYS A 54 2.90 -11.11 6.22
N ASN A 55 1.84 -10.48 6.70
CA ASN A 55 1.22 -10.77 8.00
C ASN A 55 2.18 -10.54 9.20
N ASP A 56 3.02 -9.52 9.09
CA ASP A 56 3.95 -9.15 10.16
C ASP A 56 3.29 -8.23 11.20
N LEU A 57 2.22 -7.51 10.83
CA LEU A 57 1.55 -6.50 11.67
C LEU A 57 0.41 -7.08 12.52
N GLY A 58 0.02 -8.34 12.31
CA GLY A 58 -1.09 -8.99 13.01
C GLY A 58 -0.99 -8.98 14.53
N VAL A 59 0.22 -8.91 15.07
CA VAL A 59 0.49 -8.76 16.51
C VAL A 59 -0.23 -7.58 17.16
N LEU A 60 -0.44 -6.51 16.40
CA LEU A 60 -1.08 -5.29 16.92
C LEU A 60 -2.53 -5.53 17.33
N VAL A 61 -3.21 -6.50 16.72
CA VAL A 61 -4.57 -6.86 17.08
C VAL A 61 -4.64 -7.52 18.47
N ASP A 62 -3.63 -8.33 18.81
CA ASP A 62 -3.56 -8.95 20.12
C ASP A 62 -3.28 -7.92 21.23
N VAL A 63 -2.56 -6.84 20.91
CA VAL A 63 -2.21 -5.76 21.84
C VAL A 63 -3.34 -4.72 21.94
N PHE A 64 -4.03 -4.44 20.85
CA PHE A 64 -5.07 -3.41 20.74
C PHE A 64 -6.38 -3.99 20.17
N PRO A 65 -6.99 -5.02 20.80
CA PRO A 65 -8.13 -5.74 20.22
C PRO A 65 -9.35 -4.86 20.00
N ASP A 66 -9.52 -3.81 20.82
CA ASP A 66 -10.66 -2.88 20.74
C ASP A 66 -10.39 -1.68 19.78
N LYS A 67 -9.15 -1.51 19.30
CA LYS A 67 -8.77 -0.35 18.51
C LYS A 67 -8.48 -0.66 17.05
N ILE A 68 -8.14 -1.91 16.72
CA ILE A 68 -7.73 -2.30 15.39
C ILE A 68 -8.36 -3.62 14.97
N GLU A 69 -8.96 -3.64 13.80
CA GLU A 69 -9.52 -4.83 13.17
C GLU A 69 -8.51 -5.42 12.19
N TYR A 70 -8.37 -6.74 12.22
CA TYR A 70 -7.56 -7.48 11.27
C TYR A 70 -8.45 -8.12 10.21
N ILE A 71 -8.16 -7.84 8.96
CA ILE A 71 -8.91 -8.35 7.81
C ILE A 71 -7.95 -9.21 6.99
N ASP A 72 -8.18 -10.51 6.97
CA ASP A 72 -7.43 -11.41 6.07
C ASP A 72 -8.16 -11.48 4.73
N ILE A 73 -7.45 -11.21 3.63
CA ILE A 73 -8.00 -11.29 2.27
C ILE A 73 -8.56 -12.68 1.94
N ASN A 74 -8.06 -13.73 2.61
CA ASN A 74 -8.50 -15.09 2.40
C ASN A 74 -9.87 -15.38 3.05
N ASP A 75 -10.31 -14.56 4.00
CA ASP A 75 -11.55 -14.71 4.76
C ASP A 75 -12.66 -13.77 4.25
N ILE A 76 -12.35 -12.94 3.25
CA ILE A 76 -13.31 -12.01 2.67
C ILE A 76 -14.34 -12.78 1.82
N THR A 77 -15.62 -12.45 1.99
CA THR A 77 -16.72 -13.09 1.25
C THR A 77 -16.68 -12.75 -0.26
N PRO A 78 -17.12 -13.66 -1.12
CA PRO A 78 -17.29 -13.38 -2.56
C PRO A 78 -18.08 -12.09 -2.81
N GLY A 79 -17.68 -11.31 -3.82
CA GLY A 79 -18.30 -10.02 -4.17
C GLY A 79 -18.01 -8.85 -3.22
N ALA A 80 -17.29 -9.07 -2.11
CA ALA A 80 -17.04 -8.04 -1.11
C ALA A 80 -16.07 -6.93 -1.59
N LEU A 81 -15.34 -7.18 -2.66
CA LEU A 81 -14.46 -6.19 -3.34
C LEU A 81 -14.95 -5.86 -4.75
N ASN A 82 -16.21 -6.21 -5.10
CA ASN A 82 -16.78 -5.78 -6.35
C ASN A 82 -16.72 -4.24 -6.47
N PRO A 83 -15.97 -3.67 -7.43
CA PRO A 83 -15.76 -2.23 -7.53
C PRO A 83 -17.07 -1.44 -7.59
N PHE A 84 -18.08 -1.96 -8.26
CA PHE A 84 -19.40 -1.31 -8.41
C PHE A 84 -20.19 -1.22 -7.10
N LYS A 85 -19.78 -2.00 -6.11
CA LYS A 85 -20.40 -2.04 -4.78
C LYS A 85 -19.61 -1.25 -3.74
N VAL A 86 -18.27 -1.29 -3.82
CA VAL A 86 -17.41 -0.79 -2.77
C VAL A 86 -16.83 0.59 -3.01
N LEU A 87 -16.71 1.03 -4.28
CA LEU A 87 -16.17 2.34 -4.59
C LEU A 87 -17.30 3.38 -4.64
N LYS A 88 -17.08 4.53 -3.99
CA LYS A 88 -18.06 5.63 -3.95
C LYS A 88 -18.29 6.26 -5.30
N THR A 89 -17.21 6.39 -6.06
CA THR A 89 -17.24 6.97 -7.39
C THR A 89 -16.78 5.92 -8.39
N ILE A 90 -17.71 5.47 -9.20
CA ILE A 90 -17.46 4.66 -10.38
C ILE A 90 -17.53 5.55 -11.60
N ASP A 91 -16.39 5.77 -12.20
CA ASP A 91 -16.23 6.47 -13.48
C ASP A 91 -15.44 5.62 -14.49
N THR A 92 -15.41 6.08 -15.70
CA THR A 92 -14.69 5.41 -16.81
C THR A 92 -13.21 5.23 -16.48
N ASN A 93 -12.57 6.23 -15.87
CA ASN A 93 -11.14 6.18 -15.55
C ASN A 93 -10.83 5.13 -14.48
N THR A 94 -11.66 5.04 -13.46
CA THR A 94 -11.51 4.02 -12.39
C THR A 94 -11.60 2.60 -12.98
N ILE A 95 -12.61 2.33 -13.80
CA ILE A 95 -12.76 1.01 -14.43
C ILE A 95 -11.63 0.74 -15.42
N ALA A 96 -11.25 1.73 -16.25
CA ALA A 96 -10.13 1.59 -17.18
C ALA A 96 -8.80 1.30 -16.43
N SER A 97 -8.58 1.92 -15.28
CA SER A 97 -7.41 1.66 -14.43
C SER A 97 -7.39 0.22 -13.92
N ILE A 98 -8.51 -0.29 -13.39
CA ILE A 98 -8.62 -1.68 -12.93
C ILE A 98 -8.35 -2.65 -14.09
N VAL A 99 -8.98 -2.42 -15.24
CA VAL A 99 -8.78 -3.22 -16.46
C VAL A 99 -7.31 -3.17 -16.89
N SER A 100 -6.70 -1.98 -16.92
CA SER A 100 -5.29 -1.80 -17.28
C SER A 100 -4.37 -2.59 -16.36
N ILE A 101 -4.59 -2.53 -15.04
CA ILE A 101 -3.76 -3.27 -14.06
C ILE A 101 -3.88 -4.78 -14.30
N ILE A 102 -5.09 -5.31 -14.45
CA ILE A 102 -5.32 -6.74 -14.71
C ILE A 102 -4.65 -7.17 -16.04
N CYS A 103 -4.67 -6.32 -17.05
CA CYS A 103 -4.01 -6.60 -18.32
C CYS A 103 -2.48 -6.45 -18.30
N GLY A 104 -1.92 -5.89 -17.23
CA GLY A 104 -0.48 -5.61 -17.12
C GLY A 104 -0.04 -4.37 -17.88
N GLY A 105 -0.93 -3.40 -18.02
CA GLY A 105 -0.80 -2.20 -18.86
C GLY A 105 -1.57 -2.33 -20.18
N LEU A 106 -2.02 -1.19 -20.67
CA LEU A 106 -2.63 -1.06 -22.00
C LEU A 106 -1.74 -0.17 -22.86
N THR A 107 -1.65 -0.47 -24.14
CA THR A 107 -1.02 0.44 -25.10
C THR A 107 -1.90 1.67 -25.30
N ASP A 108 -1.32 2.77 -25.79
CA ASP A 108 -2.10 3.98 -26.11
C ASP A 108 -3.24 3.68 -27.08
N GLN A 109 -2.98 2.84 -28.10
CA GLN A 109 -4.00 2.40 -29.06
C GLN A 109 -5.14 1.65 -28.36
N GLN A 110 -4.84 0.70 -27.49
CA GLN A 110 -5.85 -0.04 -26.72
C GLN A 110 -6.62 0.91 -25.81
N THR A 111 -5.95 1.82 -25.12
CA THR A 111 -6.59 2.80 -24.26
C THR A 111 -7.60 3.67 -25.03
N VAL A 112 -7.21 4.21 -26.18
CA VAL A 112 -8.09 5.00 -27.06
C VAL A 112 -9.27 4.15 -27.57
N SER A 113 -9.01 2.89 -27.91
CA SER A 113 -9.99 1.96 -28.47
C SER A 113 -11.07 1.55 -27.46
N ILE A 114 -10.68 1.25 -26.21
CA ILE A 114 -11.63 0.68 -25.22
C ILE A 114 -12.27 1.73 -24.31
N THR A 115 -11.67 2.90 -24.12
CA THR A 115 -12.21 3.94 -23.22
C THR A 115 -13.66 4.32 -23.57
N PRO A 116 -14.04 4.55 -24.83
CA PRO A 116 -15.42 4.81 -25.19
C PRO A 116 -16.37 3.65 -24.87
N ILE A 117 -15.91 2.41 -25.00
CA ILE A 117 -16.70 1.20 -24.72
C ILE A 117 -16.94 1.06 -23.20
N ILE A 118 -15.90 1.29 -22.39
CA ILE A 118 -16.00 1.34 -20.92
C ILE A 118 -16.95 2.46 -20.50
N ASN A 119 -16.85 3.64 -21.14
CA ASN A 119 -17.73 4.77 -20.82
C ASN A 119 -19.22 4.45 -21.12
N ASP A 120 -19.51 3.80 -22.24
CA ASP A 120 -20.86 3.37 -22.57
C ASP A 120 -21.37 2.36 -21.53
N PHE A 121 -20.56 1.40 -21.11
CA PHE A 121 -20.87 0.46 -20.04
C PHE A 121 -21.19 1.21 -18.72
N VAL A 122 -20.35 2.15 -18.29
CA VAL A 122 -20.55 2.92 -17.06
C VAL A 122 -21.84 3.76 -17.10
N ILE A 123 -22.17 4.33 -18.25
CA ILE A 123 -23.45 5.07 -18.45
C ILE A 123 -24.64 4.12 -18.31
N ARG A 124 -24.57 2.92 -18.89
CA ARG A 124 -25.63 1.92 -18.79
C ARG A 124 -25.77 1.38 -17.37
N PHE A 125 -24.65 1.12 -16.71
CA PHE A 125 -24.61 0.70 -15.30
C PHE A 125 -25.36 1.68 -14.40
N ARG A 126 -25.12 2.99 -14.53
CA ARG A 126 -25.78 4.03 -13.71
C ARG A 126 -27.31 4.02 -13.85
N LYS A 127 -27.84 3.41 -14.89
CA LYS A 127 -29.28 3.26 -15.15
C LYS A 127 -29.80 1.88 -14.81
N SER A 128 -28.92 0.95 -14.40
CA SER A 128 -29.30 -0.43 -14.08
C SER A 128 -30.04 -0.47 -12.74
N THR A 129 -31.07 -1.33 -12.68
CA THR A 129 -31.76 -1.67 -11.44
C THR A 129 -31.19 -2.93 -10.80
N HIS A 130 -30.27 -3.61 -11.47
CA HIS A 130 -29.63 -4.84 -11.00
C HIS A 130 -28.21 -4.54 -10.49
N MET A 131 -27.79 -5.31 -9.50
CA MET A 131 -26.41 -5.27 -9.03
C MET A 131 -25.47 -5.68 -10.17
N VAL A 132 -24.53 -4.81 -10.49
CA VAL A 132 -23.51 -5.05 -11.51
C VAL A 132 -22.23 -5.52 -10.84
N SER A 133 -21.57 -6.50 -11.46
CA SER A 133 -20.29 -7.05 -11.03
C SER A 133 -19.20 -6.79 -12.06
N PHE A 134 -17.99 -7.14 -11.71
CA PHE A 134 -16.88 -7.08 -12.66
C PHE A 134 -17.02 -8.14 -13.78
N SER A 135 -17.86 -9.17 -13.58
CA SER A 135 -18.26 -10.10 -14.64
C SER A 135 -18.96 -9.39 -15.78
N ASP A 136 -19.87 -8.48 -15.46
CA ASP A 136 -20.69 -7.82 -16.49
C ASP A 136 -19.84 -6.98 -17.44
N ILE A 137 -18.81 -6.27 -16.93
CA ILE A 137 -17.90 -5.54 -17.83
C ILE A 137 -17.00 -6.47 -18.62
N ALA A 138 -16.55 -7.58 -18.05
CA ALA A 138 -15.77 -8.57 -18.77
C ALA A 138 -16.55 -9.15 -19.96
N ASP A 139 -17.84 -9.51 -19.72
CA ASP A 139 -18.73 -10.03 -20.75
C ASP A 139 -19.10 -8.95 -21.77
N TYR A 140 -19.31 -7.71 -21.34
CA TYR A 140 -19.59 -6.58 -22.24
C TYR A 140 -18.43 -6.28 -23.20
N LEU A 141 -17.21 -6.31 -22.70
CA LEU A 141 -16.00 -6.14 -23.52
C LEU A 141 -15.82 -7.34 -24.46
N TYR A 142 -16.02 -8.55 -23.97
CA TYR A 142 -15.90 -9.77 -24.79
C TYR A 142 -16.91 -9.82 -25.95
N ALA A 143 -18.15 -9.39 -25.71
CA ALA A 143 -19.21 -9.38 -26.70
C ALA A 143 -19.15 -8.20 -27.69
N ASN A 144 -18.18 -7.28 -27.54
CA ASN A 144 -18.03 -6.13 -28.39
C ASN A 144 -17.38 -6.50 -29.74
N ASP A 145 -17.77 -5.83 -30.84
CA ASP A 145 -17.18 -6.07 -32.17
C ASP A 145 -15.73 -5.54 -32.31
N ASN A 146 -15.24 -4.75 -31.35
CA ASN A 146 -13.89 -4.23 -31.34
C ASN A 146 -12.88 -5.32 -30.92
N PRO A 147 -11.85 -5.65 -31.74
CA PRO A 147 -10.91 -6.74 -31.42
C PRO A 147 -10.10 -6.51 -30.14
N ASP A 148 -9.74 -5.26 -29.81
CA ASP A 148 -9.03 -4.94 -28.57
C ASP A 148 -9.93 -5.19 -27.37
N ALA A 149 -11.22 -4.80 -27.46
CA ALA A 149 -12.19 -5.05 -26.41
C ALA A 149 -12.41 -6.53 -26.18
N GLN A 150 -12.57 -7.33 -27.24
CA GLN A 150 -12.70 -8.79 -27.16
C GLN A 150 -11.49 -9.43 -26.49
N ALA A 151 -10.28 -9.04 -26.90
CA ALA A 151 -9.04 -9.57 -26.34
C ALA A 151 -8.92 -9.24 -24.84
N ILE A 152 -9.29 -8.03 -24.45
CA ILE A 152 -9.29 -7.60 -23.05
C ILE A 152 -10.38 -8.32 -22.26
N GLY A 153 -11.59 -8.41 -22.79
CA GLY A 153 -12.69 -9.17 -22.19
C GLY A 153 -12.30 -10.62 -21.92
N THR A 154 -11.65 -11.28 -22.87
CA THR A 154 -11.12 -12.65 -22.72
C THR A 154 -10.11 -12.73 -21.56
N LYS A 155 -9.18 -11.77 -21.46
CA LYS A 155 -8.21 -11.74 -20.36
C LYS A 155 -8.89 -11.57 -18.99
N LEU A 156 -9.91 -10.74 -18.89
CA LEU A 156 -10.66 -10.56 -17.66
C LEU A 156 -11.38 -11.85 -17.26
N GLN A 157 -12.00 -12.54 -18.22
CA GLN A 157 -12.73 -13.79 -17.96
C GLN A 157 -11.84 -14.89 -17.39
N ILE A 158 -10.56 -14.97 -17.76
CA ILE A 158 -9.60 -15.96 -17.23
C ILE A 158 -9.48 -15.86 -15.70
N HIS A 159 -9.64 -14.66 -15.14
CA HIS A 159 -9.51 -14.44 -13.70
C HIS A 159 -10.77 -14.74 -12.90
N ARG A 160 -11.90 -14.98 -13.56
CA ARG A 160 -13.18 -15.27 -12.89
C ARG A 160 -13.08 -16.48 -11.95
N ASP A 161 -12.40 -17.53 -12.39
CA ASP A 161 -12.21 -18.79 -11.65
C ASP A 161 -10.87 -18.83 -10.86
N SER A 162 -10.15 -17.71 -10.80
CA SER A 162 -8.92 -17.64 -10.01
C SER A 162 -9.23 -17.62 -8.50
N LYS A 163 -8.23 -17.93 -7.67
CA LYS A 163 -8.39 -18.02 -6.20
C LYS A 163 -9.13 -16.80 -5.59
N TYR A 164 -8.83 -15.61 -6.08
CA TYR A 164 -9.43 -14.36 -5.59
C TYR A 164 -10.43 -13.76 -6.57
N GLY A 165 -10.75 -14.48 -7.65
CA GLY A 165 -11.67 -13.99 -8.69
C GLY A 165 -13.05 -13.65 -8.13
N SER A 166 -13.59 -14.52 -7.29
CA SER A 166 -14.91 -14.32 -6.68
C SER A 166 -15.03 -13.00 -5.89
N LEU A 167 -13.93 -12.44 -5.39
CA LEU A 167 -13.98 -11.18 -4.67
C LEU A 167 -14.46 -10.01 -5.53
N LEU A 168 -14.13 -10.02 -6.84
CA LEU A 168 -14.46 -8.96 -7.79
C LEU A 168 -15.62 -9.33 -8.70
N PHE A 169 -15.65 -10.59 -9.15
CA PHE A 169 -16.56 -11.05 -10.22
C PHE A 169 -17.91 -11.51 -9.71
N ASP A 170 -18.04 -11.77 -8.41
CA ASP A 170 -19.33 -12.16 -7.85
C ASP A 170 -20.24 -10.94 -7.63
N SER A 171 -21.56 -11.15 -7.86
CA SER A 171 -22.60 -10.14 -7.70
C SER A 171 -23.57 -10.46 -6.57
N ASP A 172 -23.19 -11.33 -5.62
CA ASP A 172 -24.06 -11.66 -4.48
C ASP A 172 -24.45 -10.38 -3.71
N GLU A 173 -25.72 -10.00 -3.83
CA GLU A 173 -26.30 -8.84 -3.16
C GLU A 173 -26.29 -9.00 -1.63
N THR A 174 -26.29 -10.24 -1.14
CA THR A 174 -26.30 -10.58 0.28
C THR A 174 -24.90 -10.58 0.90
N ALA A 175 -23.87 -10.68 0.05
CA ALA A 175 -22.48 -10.61 0.52
C ALA A 175 -22.20 -9.27 1.21
N GLY A 176 -21.65 -9.34 2.40
CA GLY A 176 -21.19 -8.16 3.12
C GLY A 176 -20.14 -7.40 2.28
N THR A 177 -20.22 -6.08 2.22
CA THR A 177 -19.10 -5.28 1.70
C THR A 177 -18.00 -5.21 2.74
N LEU A 178 -16.77 -5.17 2.28
CA LEU A 178 -15.65 -4.82 3.15
C LEU A 178 -15.91 -3.43 3.74
N LYS A 179 -16.29 -3.38 5.01
CA LYS A 179 -16.56 -2.11 5.69
C LYS A 179 -15.26 -1.49 6.16
N MET A 180 -14.93 -0.34 5.60
CA MET A 180 -13.73 0.43 5.97
C MET A 180 -14.04 1.56 6.98
N SER A 181 -15.33 1.75 7.34
CA SER A 181 -15.82 2.98 7.95
C SER A 181 -15.41 3.23 9.38
N ASP A 182 -15.15 2.21 10.19
CA ASP A 182 -14.98 2.38 11.64
C ASP A 182 -13.62 1.83 12.12
N GLY A 183 -12.91 2.66 12.91
CA GLY A 183 -11.69 2.26 13.57
C GLY A 183 -10.47 2.10 12.64
N SER A 184 -9.42 1.54 13.21
CA SER A 184 -8.19 1.21 12.49
C SER A 184 -8.27 -0.19 11.92
N LYS A 185 -7.57 -0.43 10.79
CA LYS A 185 -7.59 -1.74 10.13
C LYS A 185 -6.20 -2.13 9.63
N ILE A 186 -5.88 -3.40 9.80
CA ILE A 186 -4.78 -4.06 9.11
C ILE A 186 -5.38 -5.00 8.09
N ILE A 187 -5.01 -4.83 6.82
CA ILE A 187 -5.46 -5.68 5.72
C ILE A 187 -4.30 -6.59 5.35
N SER A 188 -4.42 -7.85 5.75
CA SER A 188 -3.44 -8.88 5.41
C SER A 188 -3.71 -9.43 4.02
N MET A 189 -2.64 -9.48 3.24
CA MET A 189 -2.63 -10.09 1.91
C MET A 189 -1.76 -11.34 1.89
N HIS A 190 -1.63 -11.98 3.05
CA HIS A 190 -0.81 -13.17 3.19
C HIS A 190 -1.25 -14.29 2.24
N GLY A 191 -0.28 -14.86 1.51
CA GLY A 191 -0.54 -15.92 0.54
C GLY A 191 -1.02 -15.44 -0.83
N MET A 192 -1.18 -14.12 -1.05
CA MET A 192 -1.31 -13.58 -2.39
C MET A 192 0.06 -13.57 -3.09
N ASP A 193 0.09 -14.04 -4.33
CA ASP A 193 1.28 -13.83 -5.17
C ASP A 193 1.27 -12.38 -5.68
N LEU A 194 2.07 -11.54 -5.02
CA LEU A 194 2.21 -10.13 -5.36
C LEU A 194 3.52 -9.91 -6.13
N PRO A 195 3.59 -8.88 -6.99
CA PRO A 195 4.77 -8.60 -7.79
C PRO A 195 6.02 -8.44 -6.92
N LYS A 196 7.10 -9.07 -7.32
CA LYS A 196 8.45 -8.91 -6.72
C LYS A 196 9.28 -8.02 -7.62
N LYS A 197 10.05 -7.10 -7.03
CA LYS A 197 10.96 -6.30 -7.83
C LYS A 197 12.14 -7.14 -8.30
N GLY A 198 12.49 -7.04 -9.55
CA GLY A 198 13.63 -7.75 -10.11
C GLY A 198 13.64 -7.87 -11.63
N GLY A 199 12.65 -7.28 -12.30
CA GLY A 199 12.63 -7.20 -13.77
C GLY A 199 11.97 -8.37 -14.50
N ASP A 200 11.48 -9.37 -13.79
CA ASP A 200 10.67 -10.41 -14.40
C ASP A 200 9.29 -9.87 -14.77
N LYS A 201 8.80 -10.29 -15.94
CA LYS A 201 7.45 -9.96 -16.36
C LYS A 201 6.45 -10.52 -15.36
N MET A 202 5.55 -9.66 -14.83
CA MET A 202 4.50 -10.09 -13.91
C MET A 202 3.69 -11.23 -14.49
N THR A 203 3.37 -12.23 -13.66
CA THR A 203 2.41 -13.29 -14.00
C THR A 203 1.01 -12.71 -14.11
N GLU A 204 0.10 -13.43 -14.76
CA GLU A 204 -1.32 -13.00 -14.84
C GLU A 204 -1.95 -12.92 -13.45
N GLU A 205 -1.60 -13.85 -12.54
CA GLU A 205 -2.05 -13.81 -11.14
C GLU A 205 -1.53 -12.59 -10.39
N GLN A 206 -0.26 -12.22 -10.55
CA GLN A 206 0.30 -11.02 -9.92
C GLN A 206 -0.37 -9.74 -10.38
N LYS A 207 -0.70 -9.64 -11.67
CA LYS A 207 -1.44 -8.49 -12.21
C LYS A 207 -2.83 -8.39 -11.60
N PHE A 208 -3.54 -9.52 -11.55
CA PHE A 208 -4.88 -9.57 -10.96
C PHE A 208 -4.85 -9.21 -9.47
N ASN A 209 -3.92 -9.80 -8.72
CA ASN A 209 -3.75 -9.50 -7.30
C ASN A 209 -3.38 -8.02 -7.05
N SER A 210 -2.60 -7.40 -7.94
CA SER A 210 -2.32 -5.96 -7.89
C SER A 210 -3.59 -5.11 -8.07
N ALA A 211 -4.53 -5.55 -8.89
CA ALA A 211 -5.81 -4.86 -9.04
C ALA A 211 -6.66 -4.92 -7.76
N ILE A 212 -6.61 -6.03 -7.02
CA ILE A 212 -7.26 -6.14 -5.70
C ILE A 212 -6.67 -5.10 -4.72
N VAL A 213 -5.34 -5.02 -4.65
CA VAL A 213 -4.65 -4.03 -3.79
C VAL A 213 -5.03 -2.61 -4.21
N PHE A 214 -5.08 -2.35 -5.51
CA PHE A 214 -5.51 -1.05 -6.06
C PHE A 214 -6.93 -0.68 -5.62
N ILE A 215 -7.89 -1.62 -5.71
CA ILE A 215 -9.28 -1.40 -5.29
C ILE A 215 -9.34 -1.06 -3.80
N ILE A 216 -8.60 -1.79 -2.97
CA ILE A 216 -8.51 -1.52 -1.53
C ILE A 216 -7.93 -0.13 -1.26
N CYS A 217 -6.85 0.25 -1.93
CA CYS A 217 -6.27 1.60 -1.82
C CYS A 217 -7.28 2.67 -2.26
N LYS A 218 -8.03 2.42 -3.34
CA LYS A 218 -9.06 3.34 -3.81
C LYS A 218 -10.21 3.50 -2.81
N MET A 219 -10.66 2.39 -2.20
CA MET A 219 -11.65 2.43 -1.11
C MET A 219 -11.14 3.25 0.08
N LEU A 220 -9.90 3.03 0.49
CA LEU A 220 -9.28 3.80 1.58
C LEU A 220 -9.18 5.28 1.23
N ARG A 221 -8.77 5.62 0.03
CA ARG A 221 -8.70 7.00 -0.45
C ARG A 221 -10.08 7.67 -0.40
N ASP A 222 -11.11 7.00 -0.88
CA ASP A 222 -12.49 7.52 -0.88
C ASP A 222 -13.00 7.73 0.57
N LEU A 223 -12.66 6.84 1.49
CA LEU A 223 -12.97 6.99 2.90
C LEU A 223 -12.24 8.18 3.53
N LEU A 224 -10.96 8.32 3.27
CA LEU A 224 -10.12 9.36 3.88
C LEU A 224 -10.46 10.76 3.36
N THR A 225 -10.96 10.88 2.12
CA THR A 225 -11.43 12.17 1.56
C THR A 225 -12.70 12.70 2.22
N GLU A 226 -13.47 11.86 2.95
CA GLU A 226 -14.63 12.32 3.72
C GLU A 226 -14.22 13.06 4.99
N GLY A 227 -12.98 12.98 5.38
CA GLY A 227 -12.37 13.83 6.40
C GLY A 227 -12.72 13.48 7.85
N GLY A 228 -11.99 14.08 8.76
CA GLY A 228 -12.37 14.23 10.16
C GLY A 228 -11.44 13.59 11.18
N TYR A 229 -10.74 12.53 10.86
CA TYR A 229 -9.87 11.88 11.85
C TYR A 229 -8.42 11.79 11.36
N PRO A 230 -7.44 12.18 12.20
CA PRO A 230 -6.04 11.92 11.92
C PRO A 230 -5.83 10.42 11.66
N THR A 231 -5.40 10.06 10.46
CA THR A 231 -5.31 8.65 10.03
C THR A 231 -3.96 8.38 9.40
N LEU A 232 -3.17 7.50 10.00
CA LEU A 232 -1.92 7.02 9.42
C LEU A 232 -2.22 5.96 8.35
N PHE A 233 -1.78 6.19 7.13
CA PHE A 233 -1.76 5.18 6.08
C PHE A 233 -0.38 4.51 6.03
N VAL A 234 -0.34 3.19 6.13
CA VAL A 234 0.89 2.39 6.09
C VAL A 234 0.81 1.40 4.95
N MET A 235 1.84 1.33 4.14
CA MET A 235 1.99 0.31 3.12
C MET A 235 3.35 -0.38 3.28
N ASP A 236 3.34 -1.61 3.78
CA ASP A 236 4.51 -2.48 3.70
C ASP A 236 4.66 -3.02 2.27
N GLU A 237 5.88 -3.19 1.81
CA GLU A 237 6.22 -3.57 0.43
C GLU A 237 5.63 -2.59 -0.62
N ALA A 238 5.80 -1.29 -0.39
CA ALA A 238 5.24 -0.22 -1.25
C ALA A 238 5.65 -0.32 -2.74
N HIS A 239 6.70 -1.10 -3.06
CA HIS A 239 7.10 -1.34 -4.44
C HIS A 239 5.98 -1.95 -5.31
N ILE A 240 5.01 -2.63 -4.71
CA ILE A 240 3.85 -3.21 -5.42
C ILE A 240 3.10 -2.11 -6.18
N ALA A 241 2.92 -0.95 -5.54
CA ALA A 241 2.20 0.17 -6.12
C ALA A 241 2.95 0.80 -7.30
N PHE A 242 4.28 0.88 -7.22
CA PHE A 242 5.11 1.55 -8.23
C PHE A 242 5.42 0.70 -9.48
N GLN A 243 4.80 -0.47 -9.62
CA GLN A 243 4.93 -1.30 -10.82
C GLN A 243 3.85 -1.04 -11.88
N ASN A 244 2.85 -0.23 -11.56
CA ASN A 244 1.78 0.12 -12.49
C ASN A 244 1.44 1.62 -12.35
N PRO A 245 1.45 2.40 -13.46
CA PRO A 245 1.19 3.84 -13.42
C PRO A 245 -0.16 4.23 -12.78
N SER A 246 -1.21 3.43 -13.00
CA SER A 246 -2.52 3.71 -12.41
C SER A 246 -2.53 3.50 -10.90
N PHE A 247 -1.72 2.57 -10.40
CA PHE A 247 -1.59 2.35 -8.97
C PHE A 247 -0.67 3.41 -8.33
N GLU A 248 0.44 3.74 -9.00
CA GLU A 248 1.33 4.84 -8.60
C GLU A 248 0.54 6.13 -8.39
N GLN A 249 -0.38 6.46 -9.31
CA GLN A 249 -1.23 7.65 -9.20
C GLN A 249 -2.03 7.71 -7.89
N ILE A 250 -2.56 6.58 -7.38
CA ILE A 250 -3.27 6.57 -6.08
C ILE A 250 -2.33 6.87 -4.92
N ILE A 251 -1.11 6.33 -4.95
CA ILE A 251 -0.12 6.64 -3.92
C ILE A 251 0.28 8.12 -3.98
N ASP A 252 0.44 8.66 -5.18
CA ASP A 252 0.69 10.10 -5.37
C ASP A 252 -0.47 10.94 -4.82
N GLU A 253 -1.72 10.53 -5.02
CA GLU A 253 -2.88 11.20 -4.41
C GLU A 253 -2.80 11.19 -2.88
N PHE A 254 -2.44 10.06 -2.24
CA PHE A 254 -2.21 10.01 -0.79
C PHE A 254 -1.10 10.96 -0.35
N MET A 255 0.01 11.01 -1.08
CA MET A 255 1.14 11.87 -0.76
C MET A 255 0.80 13.35 -0.90
N VAL A 256 0.08 13.74 -1.96
CA VAL A 256 -0.32 15.13 -2.23
C VAL A 256 -1.43 15.59 -1.27
N LEU A 257 -2.45 14.76 -1.08
CA LEU A 257 -3.60 15.07 -0.25
C LEU A 257 -3.37 14.81 1.24
N GLY A 258 -2.37 14.03 1.58
CA GLY A 258 -2.12 13.58 2.95
C GLY A 258 -2.07 14.73 3.96
N ARG A 259 -1.47 15.86 3.57
CA ARG A 259 -1.42 17.06 4.42
C ARG A 259 -2.80 17.70 4.63
N SER A 260 -3.56 17.90 3.56
CA SER A 260 -4.87 18.55 3.63
C SER A 260 -5.94 17.67 4.28
N LEU A 261 -5.78 16.36 4.21
CA LEU A 261 -6.69 15.37 4.78
C LEU A 261 -6.27 14.91 6.19
N ASN A 262 -5.13 15.38 6.69
CA ASN A 262 -4.52 14.88 7.94
C ASN A 262 -4.23 13.36 7.91
N VAL A 263 -3.70 12.89 6.78
CA VAL A 263 -3.39 11.48 6.50
C VAL A 263 -1.91 11.33 6.17
N PRO A 264 -1.01 11.28 7.17
CA PRO A 264 0.38 10.94 6.90
C PRO A 264 0.49 9.55 6.30
N THR A 265 1.40 9.42 5.33
CA THR A 265 1.65 8.18 4.58
C THR A 265 3.02 7.63 4.96
N LEU A 266 3.09 6.36 5.32
CA LEU A 266 4.34 5.65 5.65
C LEU A 266 4.51 4.49 4.67
N LEU A 267 5.49 4.61 3.79
CA LEU A 267 5.80 3.63 2.76
C LEU A 267 7.06 2.86 3.13
N ALA A 268 6.97 1.55 3.26
CA ALA A 268 8.11 0.71 3.58
C ALA A 268 8.51 -0.16 2.39
N SER A 269 9.80 -0.37 2.18
CA SER A 269 10.32 -1.24 1.15
C SER A 269 11.72 -1.78 1.49
N GLN A 270 12.20 -2.75 0.69
CA GLN A 270 13.49 -3.39 0.94
C GLN A 270 14.66 -2.61 0.38
N SER A 271 14.45 -1.75 -0.61
CA SER A 271 15.49 -0.98 -1.28
C SER A 271 14.96 0.39 -1.71
N VAL A 272 15.84 1.37 -1.74
CA VAL A 272 15.53 2.71 -2.26
C VAL A 272 15.14 2.70 -3.73
N HIS A 273 15.68 1.79 -4.51
CA HIS A 273 15.34 1.64 -5.93
C HIS A 273 13.89 1.20 -6.19
N HIS A 274 13.17 0.84 -5.12
CA HIS A 274 11.76 0.51 -5.19
C HIS A 274 10.87 1.75 -5.36
N TYR A 275 11.41 2.90 -5.09
CA TYR A 275 10.70 4.17 -5.21
C TYR A 275 11.07 4.90 -6.50
N PRO A 276 10.12 5.62 -7.13
CA PRO A 276 10.43 6.53 -8.21
C PRO A 276 11.30 7.70 -7.69
N LYS A 277 12.19 8.22 -8.51
CA LYS A 277 13.09 9.32 -8.10
C LYS A 277 12.33 10.59 -7.68
N THR A 278 11.12 10.77 -8.21
CA THR A 278 10.23 11.89 -7.90
C THR A 278 9.73 11.88 -6.46
N ILE A 279 9.72 10.72 -5.80
CA ILE A 279 9.21 10.60 -4.43
C ILE A 279 10.00 11.48 -3.44
N ALA A 280 11.29 11.69 -3.69
CA ALA A 280 12.14 12.48 -2.80
C ALA A 280 11.61 13.90 -2.55
N GLN A 281 10.85 14.47 -3.50
CA GLN A 281 10.25 15.80 -3.38
C GLN A 281 9.00 15.80 -2.48
N MET A 282 8.41 14.63 -2.23
CA MET A 282 7.18 14.47 -1.46
C MET A 282 7.42 13.85 -0.08
N VAL A 283 8.68 13.52 0.25
CA VAL A 283 9.05 12.87 1.50
C VAL A 283 9.51 13.88 2.53
N SER A 284 8.89 13.85 3.71
CA SER A 284 9.28 14.67 4.86
C SER A 284 10.29 13.99 5.78
N SER A 285 10.29 12.66 5.79
CA SER A 285 11.21 11.90 6.62
C SER A 285 11.60 10.61 5.92
N ALA A 286 12.87 10.32 5.84
CA ALA A 286 13.40 9.11 5.24
C ALA A 286 14.21 8.32 6.28
N PHE A 287 13.93 7.02 6.37
CA PHE A 287 14.53 6.11 7.34
C PHE A 287 15.28 5.00 6.63
N CYS A 288 16.53 4.79 7.01
CA CYS A 288 17.36 3.70 6.53
C CYS A 288 17.72 2.78 7.70
N LEU A 289 17.15 1.59 7.73
CA LEU A 289 17.55 0.52 8.62
C LEU A 289 18.75 -0.22 8.01
N LYS A 290 19.16 -1.34 8.61
CA LYS A 290 20.23 -2.17 8.06
C LYS A 290 20.01 -2.42 6.57
N SER A 291 20.99 -2.00 5.75
CA SER A 291 20.95 -2.11 4.30
C SER A 291 22.34 -2.39 3.75
N SER A 292 22.44 -2.83 2.50
CA SER A 292 23.74 -2.94 1.84
C SER A 292 24.41 -1.57 1.74
N THR A 293 25.73 -1.55 1.60
CA THR A 293 26.48 -0.30 1.39
C THR A 293 26.01 0.45 0.14
N GLN A 294 25.62 -0.30 -0.90
CA GLN A 294 25.08 0.29 -2.13
C GLN A 294 23.72 0.94 -1.87
N ASP A 295 22.77 0.25 -1.24
CA ASP A 295 21.44 0.82 -0.92
C ASP A 295 21.57 2.01 0.04
N ALA A 296 22.49 1.99 1.01
CA ALA A 296 22.74 3.10 1.91
C ALA A 296 23.29 4.32 1.16
N ASN A 297 24.21 4.12 0.22
CA ASN A 297 24.71 5.18 -0.63
C ASN A 297 23.63 5.79 -1.51
N ASP A 298 22.81 4.94 -2.14
CA ASP A 298 21.74 5.39 -3.03
C ASP A 298 20.60 6.08 -2.24
N PHE A 299 20.34 5.64 -1.01
CA PHE A 299 19.44 6.33 -0.09
C PHE A 299 19.92 7.75 0.24
N LEU A 300 21.19 7.89 0.57
CA LEU A 300 21.76 9.21 0.83
C LEU A 300 21.74 10.09 -0.43
N ASN A 301 22.04 9.54 -1.59
CA ASN A 301 21.96 10.27 -2.87
C ASN A 301 20.53 10.71 -3.21
N MET A 302 19.51 9.97 -2.81
CA MET A 302 18.12 10.29 -3.09
C MET A 302 17.54 11.32 -2.12
N PHE A 303 17.82 11.21 -0.82
CA PHE A 303 17.13 11.97 0.22
C PHE A 303 17.98 13.04 0.91
N TYR A 304 19.29 13.03 0.73
CA TYR A 304 20.19 14.00 1.35
C TYR A 304 20.71 15.00 0.30
N SER A 305 20.46 16.30 0.54
CA SER A 305 21.00 17.36 -0.31
C SER A 305 22.48 17.62 0.04
N ARG A 306 23.34 17.65 -0.99
CA ARG A 306 24.76 17.98 -0.83
C ARG A 306 25.04 19.48 -0.75
N ASP A 307 24.01 20.33 -0.87
CA ASP A 307 24.16 21.79 -0.98
C ASP A 307 24.26 22.54 0.36
N GLY A 308 24.36 21.80 1.49
CA GLY A 308 24.58 22.34 2.83
C GLY A 308 25.95 21.96 3.39
N ASP A 309 26.30 22.44 4.58
CA ASP A 309 27.49 22.02 5.37
C ASP A 309 27.45 20.50 5.59
N GLY A 310 27.87 19.77 4.56
CA GLY A 310 27.63 18.38 4.28
C GLY A 310 27.84 17.46 5.47
N LEU A 311 27.19 16.31 5.48
CA LEU A 311 27.54 15.20 6.37
C LEU A 311 29.07 15.03 6.35
N ALA A 312 29.71 15.44 7.44
CA ALA A 312 31.16 15.40 7.55
C ALA A 312 31.75 13.99 7.47
N ASP A 313 30.86 12.95 7.53
CA ASP A 313 31.24 11.54 7.50
C ASP A 313 30.24 10.70 6.69
N TYR A 314 30.11 11.01 5.39
CA TYR A 314 29.22 10.29 4.47
C TYR A 314 29.57 8.79 4.35
N GLU A 315 30.86 8.49 4.21
CA GLU A 315 31.35 7.10 4.11
C GLU A 315 31.20 6.35 5.44
N GLY A 316 31.41 7.02 6.56
CA GLY A 316 31.19 6.46 7.88
C GLY A 316 29.74 6.09 8.14
N ILE A 317 28.78 6.89 7.67
CA ILE A 317 27.36 6.58 7.78
C ILE A 317 27.01 5.34 6.95
N ILE A 318 27.46 5.27 5.69
CA ILE A 318 27.22 4.11 4.81
C ILE A 318 27.75 2.82 5.48
N SER A 319 28.98 2.88 5.99
CA SER A 319 29.60 1.77 6.69
C SER A 319 28.79 1.34 7.92
N ARG A 320 28.33 2.30 8.73
CA ARG A 320 27.56 2.03 9.96
C ARG A 320 26.19 1.43 9.64
N VAL A 321 25.47 1.95 8.65
CA VAL A 321 24.15 1.42 8.23
C VAL A 321 24.25 -0.07 7.84
N SER A 322 25.34 -0.47 7.19
CA SER A 322 25.52 -1.89 6.80
C SER A 322 25.69 -2.84 8.00
N THR A 323 26.08 -2.31 9.15
CA THR A 323 26.34 -3.06 10.38
C THR A 323 25.27 -2.88 11.47
N PHE A 324 24.19 -2.17 11.20
CA PHE A 324 23.11 -1.91 12.15
C PHE A 324 22.53 -3.20 12.72
N ASN A 325 22.15 -3.14 13.99
CA ASN A 325 21.32 -4.16 14.63
C ASN A 325 19.82 -3.86 14.39
N THR A 326 18.96 -4.82 14.70
CA THR A 326 17.52 -4.58 14.72
C THR A 326 17.18 -3.43 15.67
N GLY A 327 16.43 -2.44 15.20
CA GLY A 327 16.10 -1.23 15.95
C GLY A 327 17.03 -0.05 15.67
N ASP A 328 18.23 -0.27 15.12
CA ASP A 328 19.08 0.84 14.70
C ASP A 328 18.56 1.44 13.38
N CYS A 329 18.55 2.76 13.31
CA CYS A 329 18.03 3.50 12.17
C CYS A 329 18.82 4.78 11.92
N PHE A 330 19.08 5.10 10.67
CA PHE A 330 19.51 6.41 10.22
C PHE A 330 18.30 7.16 9.65
N MET A 331 18.10 8.39 10.08
CA MET A 331 16.99 9.24 9.66
C MET A 331 17.50 10.52 9.00
N ILE A 332 16.79 10.98 7.99
CA ILE A 332 16.88 12.31 7.41
C ILE A 332 15.49 12.93 7.45
N ASP A 333 15.37 14.16 7.95
CA ASP A 333 14.10 14.89 7.94
C ASP A 333 14.04 15.96 6.82
N SER A 334 12.88 16.56 6.64
CA SER A 334 12.63 17.60 5.62
C SER A 334 13.46 18.88 5.81
N SER A 335 14.09 19.05 6.95
CA SER A 335 15.02 20.15 7.25
C SER A 335 16.47 19.73 7.07
N GLN A 336 16.72 18.56 6.45
CA GLN A 336 18.01 17.92 6.25
C GLN A 336 18.77 17.64 7.55
N ARG A 337 18.08 17.62 8.70
CA ARG A 337 18.67 17.12 9.94
C ARG A 337 18.73 15.61 9.87
N SER A 338 19.84 15.07 10.25
CA SER A 338 20.09 13.63 10.17
C SER A 338 20.76 13.09 11.42
N GLY A 339 20.56 11.80 11.68
CA GLY A 339 21.19 11.14 12.81
C GLY A 339 20.89 9.65 12.86
N ILE A 340 21.72 8.95 13.65
CA ILE A 340 21.55 7.55 13.98
C ILE A 340 20.89 7.46 15.35
N PHE A 341 19.85 6.67 15.48
CA PHE A 341 19.16 6.41 16.74
C PHE A 341 18.75 4.94 16.84
N HIS A 342 18.40 4.51 18.03
CA HIS A 342 17.84 3.22 18.30
C HIS A 342 16.36 3.33 18.64
N ILE A 343 15.52 2.54 17.98
CA ILE A 343 14.07 2.48 18.23
C ILE A 343 13.87 1.59 19.45
N THR A 344 13.37 2.18 20.51
CA THR A 344 12.97 1.42 21.71
C THR A 344 11.54 0.94 21.53
N SER A 345 11.29 -0.35 21.80
CA SER A 345 9.94 -0.90 21.73
C SER A 345 9.02 -0.21 22.74
N MET A 346 7.87 0.30 22.24
CA MET A 346 6.83 0.82 23.10
C MET A 346 5.96 -0.28 23.71
N LEU A 347 5.97 -1.47 23.12
CA LEU A 347 5.16 -2.62 23.54
C LEU A 347 5.88 -3.56 24.50
N GLY A 348 7.12 -3.23 24.88
CA GLY A 348 8.00 -4.10 25.66
C GLY A 348 8.68 -5.19 24.79
N ASP A 349 9.80 -5.68 25.27
CA ASP A 349 10.61 -6.66 24.54
C ASP A 349 9.90 -8.01 24.43
N ASP A 350 9.05 -8.37 25.39
CA ASP A 350 8.29 -9.62 25.40
C ASP A 350 7.28 -9.70 24.26
N VAL A 351 6.68 -8.57 23.88
CA VAL A 351 5.71 -8.48 22.79
C VAL A 351 6.41 -8.54 21.43
N THR A 352 7.53 -7.86 21.27
CA THR A 352 8.22 -7.70 19.99
C THR A 352 9.25 -8.81 19.70
N SER A 353 9.73 -9.50 20.71
CA SER A 353 10.72 -10.60 20.59
C SER A 353 10.11 -11.99 20.61
N ASN A 354 8.82 -12.13 20.91
CA ASN A 354 8.17 -13.45 21.01
C ASN A 354 8.18 -14.18 19.66
N PRO A 355 8.84 -15.38 19.57
CA PRO A 355 8.87 -16.17 18.35
C PRO A 355 7.48 -16.65 17.86
N LEU A 356 6.48 -16.69 18.76
CA LEU A 356 5.09 -17.01 18.41
C LEU A 356 4.45 -15.89 17.58
N MET A 357 4.96 -14.68 17.65
CA MET A 357 4.55 -13.56 16.80
C MET A 357 5.07 -13.66 15.36
N LYS A 358 6.14 -14.43 15.14
CA LYS A 358 6.65 -14.72 13.81
C LYS A 358 5.88 -15.80 13.06
N LYS A 359 4.93 -16.49 13.72
CA LYS A 359 4.15 -17.58 13.13
C LYS A 359 2.76 -17.63 13.76
N ARG A 360 1.85 -16.76 13.39
CA ARG A 360 0.46 -17.20 13.30
C ARG A 360 0.38 -18.22 12.15
N LYS A 361 0.77 -19.47 12.44
CA LYS A 361 0.22 -20.58 11.69
C LYS A 361 -1.29 -20.50 11.93
N VAL A 362 -2.02 -20.32 10.88
CA VAL A 362 -3.42 -20.72 10.83
C VAL A 362 -3.42 -22.17 11.26
N ASN A 363 -3.71 -22.44 12.53
CA ASN A 363 -4.13 -23.77 12.93
C ASN A 363 -5.52 -23.95 12.31
N LYS A 364 -5.53 -24.55 11.14
CA LYS A 364 -6.64 -25.35 10.70
C LYS A 364 -6.58 -26.58 11.57
N GLU A 365 -7.20 -26.54 12.72
CA GLU A 365 -7.69 -27.74 13.38
C GLU A 365 -9.10 -27.96 12.86
N GLU A 366 -9.21 -29.08 12.15
CA GLU A 366 -10.25 -30.02 11.84
C GLU A 366 -11.72 -29.58 12.03
#